data_9f08352560f7b44ae12c1ef586b8bacb
#
_entry.id   9f08352560f7b44ae12c1ef586b8bacb
#
_cell.length_a   1.000
_cell.length_b   1.000
_cell.length_c   1.000
_cell.angle_alpha   90.00
_cell.angle_beta   90.00
_cell.angle_gamma   90.00
#
_symmetry.space_group_name_H-M   'P 1'
#
loop_
_entity.id
_entity.type
_entity.pdbx_description
1 polymer ?
#
loop_
_entity_poly.entity_id
_entity_poly.type
_entity_poly.pdbx_seq_one_letter_code
_entity_poly.pdbx_strand_id
1 'polypeptide(L)'
;QTEFAAITVQSFHLPNPQVQSQGECTQWVEKGLILYPLRLLLEISCELRKRKEGYITPDELVHVIIPLSGCHAELADYVNFICWRREGVISTENWPNCAPEANDKRIAREYLLFLENYGYMEMKSGHDRMSEQYYICDYLISEIEQLLTTGVNTTGALNSLYKKQLQELTDEVERKRVQSSRIARPNQAAFRKKVLAACQRCVITNVTMPEILEAAHIKPFKYKGEDTIANGFAMRTDIHTLFDTGHLRISPEGVVELSQRARMDYGAAIPPRIVIPDFTDREFLRWRWENYNGL
;
A
#
# COMPACT_ATOMS: atom_id res chain seq x y z
N GLN A 1 -17.41 -10.75 -22.82
CA GLN A 1 -18.00 -9.44 -22.69
C GLN A 1 -17.75 -8.60 -23.89
N THR A 2 -18.55 -7.65 -24.12
CA THR A 2 -18.85 -7.09 -25.41
C THR A 2 -17.67 -6.36 -26.03
N GLU A 3 -17.42 -6.59 -27.28
CA GLU A 3 -16.55 -5.79 -28.15
C GLU A 3 -16.75 -4.28 -27.93
N PHE A 4 -18.00 -3.85 -27.70
CA PHE A 4 -18.35 -2.49 -27.32
C PHE A 4 -17.59 -2.00 -26.06
N ALA A 5 -17.56 -2.77 -24.99
CA ALA A 5 -16.88 -2.36 -23.76
C ALA A 5 -15.36 -2.25 -23.97
N ALA A 6 -14.75 -3.19 -24.67
CA ALA A 6 -13.32 -3.16 -25.00
C ALA A 6 -12.96 -1.93 -25.86
N ILE A 7 -13.77 -1.64 -26.90
CA ILE A 7 -13.62 -0.44 -27.72
C ILE A 7 -13.79 0.82 -26.86
N THR A 8 -14.79 0.85 -25.99
CA THR A 8 -15.04 2.02 -25.13
C THR A 8 -13.88 2.27 -24.16
N VAL A 9 -13.33 1.23 -23.52
CA VAL A 9 -12.16 1.36 -22.65
C VAL A 9 -10.94 1.95 -23.40
N GLN A 10 -10.76 1.56 -24.66
CA GLN A 10 -9.64 2.02 -25.48
C GLN A 10 -9.84 3.38 -26.12
N SER A 11 -11.09 3.77 -26.44
CA SER A 11 -11.38 4.95 -27.26
C SER A 11 -12.06 6.09 -26.52
N PHE A 12 -12.77 5.82 -25.42
CA PHE A 12 -13.41 6.89 -24.66
C PHE A 12 -12.36 7.75 -23.96
N HIS A 13 -12.35 9.02 -24.30
CA HIS A 13 -11.37 9.97 -23.79
C HIS A 13 -12.01 11.30 -23.35
N LEU A 14 -11.32 12.01 -22.50
CA LEU A 14 -11.60 13.40 -22.16
C LEU A 14 -10.54 14.30 -22.83
N PRO A 15 -10.89 15.48 -23.33
CA PRO A 15 -12.25 16.05 -23.38
C PRO A 15 -13.16 15.28 -24.33
N ASN A 16 -14.42 15.15 -23.96
CA ASN A 16 -15.42 14.48 -24.80
C ASN A 16 -15.82 15.39 -25.97
N PRO A 17 -15.52 15.04 -27.24
CA PRO A 17 -15.81 15.90 -28.39
C PRO A 17 -17.31 16.10 -28.67
N GLN A 18 -18.18 15.31 -28.03
CA GLN A 18 -19.64 15.47 -28.15
C GLN A 18 -20.21 16.60 -27.28
N VAL A 19 -19.47 17.01 -26.22
CA VAL A 19 -19.93 18.03 -25.26
C VAL A 19 -19.02 19.26 -25.20
N GLN A 20 -17.84 19.21 -25.80
CA GLN A 20 -16.87 20.30 -25.86
C GLN A 20 -16.88 20.95 -27.24
N SER A 21 -16.55 22.23 -27.31
CA SER A 21 -16.35 22.89 -28.59
C SER A 21 -15.10 22.33 -29.28
N GLN A 22 -15.09 22.36 -30.62
CA GLN A 22 -13.94 21.89 -31.40
C GLN A 22 -12.66 22.64 -31.05
N GLY A 23 -12.74 23.96 -30.74
CA GLY A 23 -11.60 24.76 -30.32
C GLY A 23 -11.02 24.31 -28.99
N GLU A 24 -11.86 23.97 -28.00
CA GLU A 24 -11.42 23.43 -26.71
C GLU A 24 -10.77 22.07 -26.89
N CYS A 25 -11.36 21.16 -27.65
CA CYS A 25 -10.77 19.86 -27.95
C CYS A 25 -9.39 19.99 -28.61
N THR A 26 -9.24 20.91 -29.57
CA THR A 26 -7.98 21.17 -30.24
C THR A 26 -6.91 21.64 -29.24
N GLN A 27 -7.22 22.57 -28.35
CA GLN A 27 -6.28 23.05 -27.33
C GLN A 27 -5.83 21.94 -26.38
N TRP A 28 -6.72 21.04 -26.00
CA TRP A 28 -6.39 19.90 -25.14
C TRP A 28 -5.44 18.93 -25.85
N VAL A 29 -5.74 18.63 -27.14
CA VAL A 29 -4.87 17.78 -27.95
C VAL A 29 -3.48 18.38 -28.13
N GLU A 30 -3.40 19.68 -28.49
CA GLU A 30 -2.14 20.40 -28.67
C GLU A 30 -1.30 20.45 -27.40
N LYS A 31 -1.94 20.51 -26.24
CA LYS A 31 -1.26 20.49 -24.93
C LYS A 31 -1.00 19.08 -24.40
N GLY A 32 -1.34 18.04 -25.13
CA GLY A 32 -1.17 16.65 -24.70
C GLY A 32 -2.02 16.25 -23.50
N LEU A 33 -3.19 16.89 -23.32
CA LEU A 33 -4.06 16.71 -22.15
C LEU A 33 -5.18 15.67 -22.35
N ILE A 34 -5.00 14.73 -23.30
CA ILE A 34 -5.99 13.68 -23.54
C ILE A 34 -5.87 12.64 -22.44
N LEU A 35 -7.00 12.35 -21.78
CA LEU A 35 -7.13 11.35 -20.72
C LEU A 35 -8.10 10.25 -21.17
N TYR A 36 -7.73 8.99 -20.97
CA TYR A 36 -8.56 7.80 -21.15
C TYR A 36 -8.96 7.26 -19.78
N PRO A 37 -10.06 7.75 -19.17
CA PRO A 37 -10.34 7.51 -17.75
C PRO A 37 -10.58 6.03 -17.42
N LEU A 38 -11.31 5.30 -18.24
CA LEU A 38 -11.60 3.88 -18.01
C LEU A 38 -10.32 3.03 -18.08
N ARG A 39 -9.46 3.33 -19.05
CA ARG A 39 -8.15 2.68 -19.19
C ARG A 39 -7.25 2.97 -18.00
N LEU A 40 -7.15 4.24 -17.60
CA LEU A 40 -6.35 4.66 -16.45
C LEU A 40 -6.79 3.95 -15.17
N LEU A 41 -8.09 3.82 -14.93
CA LEU A 41 -8.62 3.11 -13.76
C LEU A 41 -8.23 1.63 -13.76
N LEU A 42 -8.26 0.96 -14.91
CA LEU A 42 -7.80 -0.42 -15.02
C LEU A 42 -6.27 -0.54 -14.82
N GLU A 43 -5.48 0.38 -15.37
CA GLU A 43 -4.02 0.40 -15.17
C GLU A 43 -3.66 0.58 -13.69
N ILE A 44 -4.28 1.55 -13.01
CA ILE A 44 -4.09 1.77 -11.56
C ILE A 44 -4.49 0.53 -10.76
N SER A 45 -5.64 -0.08 -11.08
CA SER A 45 -6.14 -1.26 -10.37
C SER A 45 -5.24 -2.48 -10.55
N CYS A 46 -4.66 -2.69 -11.74
CA CYS A 46 -3.67 -3.73 -11.98
C CYS A 46 -2.42 -3.53 -11.11
N GLU A 47 -1.92 -2.31 -11.00
CA GLU A 47 -0.74 -2.01 -10.18
C GLU A 47 -1.04 -2.11 -8.68
N LEU A 48 -2.20 -1.64 -8.21
CA LEU A 48 -2.65 -1.81 -6.82
C LEU A 48 -2.77 -3.30 -6.46
N ARG A 49 -3.32 -4.13 -7.38
CA ARG A 49 -3.41 -5.58 -7.19
C ARG A 49 -2.03 -6.23 -7.00
N LYS A 50 -1.04 -5.85 -7.79
CA LYS A 50 0.34 -6.34 -7.64
C LYS A 50 0.93 -6.00 -6.26
N ARG A 51 0.53 -4.88 -5.67
CA ARG A 51 0.93 -4.46 -4.32
C ARG A 51 0.08 -5.05 -3.19
N LYS A 52 -0.90 -5.91 -3.50
CA LYS A 52 -1.89 -6.47 -2.56
C LYS A 52 -2.87 -5.44 -1.98
N GLU A 53 -2.97 -4.27 -2.60
CA GLU A 53 -3.88 -3.18 -2.26
C GLU A 53 -5.14 -3.13 -3.15
N GLY A 54 -5.40 -4.15 -3.85
CA GLY A 54 -6.28 -4.63 -4.91
C GLY A 54 -7.60 -3.91 -5.26
N TYR A 55 -7.93 -2.73 -4.70
CA TYR A 55 -9.19 -2.04 -5.00
C TYR A 55 -9.00 -0.53 -5.19
N ILE A 56 -10.01 0.11 -5.77
CA ILE A 56 -10.20 1.57 -5.81
C ILE A 56 -11.57 1.89 -5.21
N THR A 57 -11.65 3.03 -4.49
CA THR A 57 -12.93 3.57 -4.01
C THR A 57 -13.32 4.84 -4.79
N PRO A 58 -14.62 5.18 -4.88
CA PRO A 58 -15.06 6.47 -5.41
C PRO A 58 -14.45 7.66 -4.67
N ASP A 59 -14.19 7.53 -3.38
CA ASP A 59 -13.51 8.55 -2.59
C ASP A 59 -12.07 8.80 -3.05
N GLU A 60 -11.31 7.74 -3.31
CA GLU A 60 -9.96 7.83 -3.88
C GLU A 60 -9.97 8.37 -5.32
N LEU A 61 -10.96 8.00 -6.10
CA LEU A 61 -11.14 8.54 -7.44
C LEU A 61 -11.29 10.07 -7.39
N VAL A 62 -12.16 10.59 -6.52
CA VAL A 62 -12.44 12.02 -6.40
C VAL A 62 -11.29 12.79 -5.77
N HIS A 63 -10.67 12.27 -4.71
CA HIS A 63 -9.72 13.03 -3.90
C HIS A 63 -8.24 12.77 -4.24
N VAL A 64 -7.94 11.74 -5.05
CA VAL A 64 -6.57 11.41 -5.46
C VAL A 64 -6.44 11.34 -6.98
N ILE A 65 -7.23 10.48 -7.64
CA ILE A 65 -7.03 10.17 -9.06
C ILE A 65 -7.37 11.38 -9.94
N ILE A 66 -8.53 12.00 -9.74
CA ILE A 66 -8.95 13.18 -10.52
C ILE A 66 -7.97 14.36 -10.34
N PRO A 67 -7.61 14.79 -9.11
CA PRO A 67 -6.60 15.84 -8.93
C PRO A 67 -5.26 15.52 -9.61
N LEU A 68 -4.75 14.31 -9.49
CA LEU A 68 -3.49 13.91 -10.13
C LEU A 68 -3.59 13.87 -11.66
N SER A 69 -4.75 13.51 -12.22
CA SER A 69 -4.95 13.49 -13.67
C SER A 69 -4.78 14.87 -14.31
N GLY A 70 -5.09 15.95 -13.57
CA GLY A 70 -4.83 17.32 -13.97
C GLY A 70 -3.35 17.72 -13.94
N CYS A 71 -2.50 16.93 -13.29
CA CYS A 71 -1.06 17.18 -13.13
C CYS A 71 -0.17 16.32 -14.03
N HIS A 72 -0.73 15.57 -14.97
CA HIS A 72 0.00 14.60 -15.83
C HIS A 72 0.84 13.60 -15.01
N ALA A 73 0.29 13.09 -13.92
CA ALA A 73 0.94 12.10 -13.08
C ALA A 73 1.25 10.82 -13.87
N GLU A 74 2.36 10.18 -13.56
CA GLU A 74 2.69 8.85 -14.07
C GLU A 74 1.88 7.77 -13.30
N LEU A 75 1.73 6.58 -13.86
CA LEU A 75 0.96 5.50 -13.23
C LEU A 75 1.43 5.19 -11.79
N ALA A 76 2.75 5.24 -11.58
CA ALA A 76 3.35 5.02 -10.27
C ALA A 76 2.91 6.05 -9.21
N ASP A 77 2.68 7.30 -9.64
CA ASP A 77 2.26 8.37 -8.73
C ASP A 77 0.86 8.11 -8.19
N TYR A 78 -0.11 7.76 -9.06
CA TYR A 78 -1.47 7.43 -8.63
C TYR A 78 -1.45 6.33 -7.57
N VAL A 79 -0.72 5.26 -7.84
CA VAL A 79 -0.64 4.11 -6.94
C VAL A 79 0.04 4.47 -5.62
N ASN A 80 1.14 5.24 -5.66
CA ASN A 80 1.82 5.69 -4.46
C ASN A 80 0.93 6.57 -3.60
N PHE A 81 0.27 7.57 -4.20
CA PHE A 81 -0.58 8.50 -3.46
C PHE A 81 -1.82 7.83 -2.86
N ILE A 82 -2.42 6.84 -3.54
CA ILE A 82 -3.49 6.01 -2.97
C ILE A 82 -2.99 5.24 -1.75
N CYS A 83 -1.86 4.53 -1.87
CA CYS A 83 -1.30 3.77 -0.77
C CYS A 83 -0.92 4.67 0.43
N TRP A 84 -0.27 5.79 0.19
CA TRP A 84 0.13 6.74 1.25
C TRP A 84 -1.07 7.37 1.96
N ARG A 85 -2.17 7.62 1.24
CA ARG A 85 -3.41 8.09 1.85
C ARG A 85 -4.05 7.03 2.73
N ARG A 86 -4.08 5.77 2.29
CA ARG A 86 -4.55 4.63 3.10
C ARG A 86 -3.71 4.41 4.36
N GLU A 87 -2.40 4.59 4.24
CA GLU A 87 -1.46 4.52 5.37
C GLU A 87 -1.54 5.75 6.31
N GLY A 88 -2.31 6.78 5.97
CA GLY A 88 -2.41 8.02 6.74
C GLY A 88 -1.13 8.89 6.67
N VAL A 89 -0.25 8.63 5.70
CA VAL A 89 1.00 9.39 5.50
C VAL A 89 0.72 10.76 4.89
N ILE A 90 -0.31 10.84 4.04
CA ILE A 90 -0.78 12.08 3.44
C ILE A 90 -2.24 12.34 3.77
N SER A 91 -2.62 13.65 3.79
CA SER A 91 -4.01 14.11 3.73
C SER A 91 -4.24 14.83 2.40
N THR A 92 -5.40 14.56 1.79
CA THR A 92 -5.84 15.24 0.56
C THR A 92 -6.81 16.40 0.83
N GLU A 93 -7.01 16.79 2.10
CA GLU A 93 -7.96 17.85 2.49
C GLU A 93 -7.65 19.22 1.86
N ASN A 94 -6.37 19.50 1.63
CA ASN A 94 -5.89 20.75 1.03
C ASN A 94 -5.68 20.63 -0.50
N TRP A 95 -6.05 19.52 -1.10
CA TRP A 95 -5.96 19.33 -2.54
C TRP A 95 -7.13 20.02 -3.25
N PRO A 96 -7.00 20.30 -4.58
CA PRO A 96 -8.10 20.87 -5.35
C PRO A 96 -9.36 19.99 -5.24
N ASN A 97 -10.47 20.61 -4.87
CA ASN A 97 -11.76 19.93 -4.87
C ASN A 97 -12.33 19.89 -6.29
N CYS A 98 -11.99 18.85 -7.04
CA CYS A 98 -12.39 18.67 -8.43
C CYS A 98 -13.82 18.11 -8.61
N ALA A 99 -14.49 17.74 -7.51
CA ALA A 99 -15.85 17.22 -7.50
C ALA A 99 -16.64 17.82 -6.31
N PRO A 100 -16.90 19.14 -6.31
CA PRO A 100 -17.49 19.84 -5.15
C PRO A 100 -18.94 19.44 -4.88
N GLU A 101 -19.70 19.10 -5.93
CA GLU A 101 -21.12 18.80 -5.81
C GLU A 101 -21.39 17.28 -5.76
N ALA A 102 -22.55 16.93 -5.21
CA ALA A 102 -22.99 15.53 -5.15
C ALA A 102 -23.12 14.89 -6.54
N ASN A 103 -23.51 15.69 -7.55
CA ASN A 103 -23.62 15.22 -8.92
C ASN A 103 -22.25 14.92 -9.54
N ASP A 104 -21.23 15.71 -9.25
CA ASP A 104 -19.86 15.47 -9.73
C ASP A 104 -19.30 14.16 -9.17
N LYS A 105 -19.52 13.90 -7.87
CA LYS A 105 -19.16 12.65 -7.21
C LYS A 105 -19.90 11.46 -7.81
N ARG A 106 -21.18 11.63 -8.16
CA ARG A 106 -21.96 10.62 -8.86
C ARG A 106 -21.35 10.32 -10.24
N ILE A 107 -21.04 11.36 -11.03
CA ILE A 107 -20.43 11.19 -12.36
C ILE A 107 -19.08 10.47 -12.25
N ALA A 108 -18.26 10.84 -11.30
CA ALA A 108 -16.97 10.16 -11.05
C ALA A 108 -17.17 8.66 -10.76
N ARG A 109 -18.15 8.31 -9.91
CA ARG A 109 -18.49 6.93 -9.60
C ARG A 109 -19.01 6.13 -10.82
N GLU A 110 -19.68 6.78 -11.79
CA GLU A 110 -20.18 6.12 -13.00
C GLU A 110 -19.07 5.46 -13.84
N TYR A 111 -17.83 5.96 -13.80
CA TYR A 111 -16.70 5.30 -14.45
C TYR A 111 -16.40 3.92 -13.83
N LEU A 112 -16.42 3.82 -12.51
CA LEU A 112 -16.22 2.55 -11.80
C LEU A 112 -17.40 1.61 -12.03
N LEU A 113 -18.64 2.13 -12.00
CA LEU A 113 -19.84 1.37 -12.33
C LEU A 113 -19.84 0.86 -13.77
N PHE A 114 -19.33 1.62 -14.73
CA PHE A 114 -19.16 1.14 -16.09
C PHE A 114 -18.28 -0.11 -16.11
N LEU A 115 -17.11 -0.06 -15.47
CA LEU A 115 -16.19 -1.19 -15.40
C LEU A 115 -16.80 -2.40 -14.66
N GLU A 116 -17.59 -2.17 -13.64
CA GLU A 116 -18.33 -3.23 -12.92
C GLU A 116 -19.43 -3.83 -13.79
N ASN A 117 -20.29 -3.01 -14.40
CA ASN A 117 -21.41 -3.47 -15.23
C ASN A 117 -20.96 -4.30 -16.44
N TYR A 118 -19.77 -4.02 -16.97
CA TYR A 118 -19.15 -4.80 -18.04
C TYR A 118 -18.19 -5.90 -17.52
N GLY A 119 -18.12 -6.09 -16.17
CA GLY A 119 -17.44 -7.18 -15.49
C GLY A 119 -15.93 -7.12 -15.51
N TYR A 120 -15.34 -5.97 -15.80
CA TYR A 120 -13.91 -5.75 -15.59
C TYR A 120 -13.57 -5.64 -14.10
N MET A 121 -14.53 -5.18 -13.31
CA MET A 121 -14.43 -5.04 -11.87
C MET A 121 -15.58 -5.73 -11.15
N GLU A 122 -15.35 -6.06 -9.88
CA GLU A 122 -16.34 -6.51 -8.92
C GLU A 122 -16.44 -5.51 -7.79
N MET A 123 -17.66 -5.10 -7.45
CA MET A 123 -17.91 -4.14 -6.38
C MET A 123 -18.22 -4.87 -5.07
N LYS A 124 -17.57 -4.44 -3.99
CA LYS A 124 -17.93 -4.79 -2.61
C LYS A 124 -18.52 -3.57 -1.92
N SER A 125 -19.63 -3.79 -1.22
CA SER A 125 -20.31 -2.72 -0.49
C SER A 125 -19.44 -2.09 0.58
N GLY A 126 -19.50 -0.75 0.69
CA GLY A 126 -18.92 0.03 1.76
C GLY A 126 -20.00 0.55 2.72
N HIS A 127 -19.63 1.43 3.64
CA HIS A 127 -20.57 2.12 4.53
C HIS A 127 -21.51 3.08 3.77
N ASP A 128 -21.00 3.64 2.69
CA ASP A 128 -21.71 4.52 1.78
C ASP A 128 -21.18 4.34 0.34
N ARG A 129 -21.73 5.10 -0.59
CA ARG A 129 -21.34 5.04 -2.01
C ARG A 129 -19.89 5.47 -2.28
N MET A 130 -19.30 6.30 -1.42
CA MET A 130 -17.93 6.78 -1.57
C MET A 130 -16.90 5.77 -1.08
N SER A 131 -17.30 4.87 -0.17
CA SER A 131 -16.47 3.83 0.41
C SER A 131 -16.65 2.44 -0.22
N GLU A 132 -17.44 2.32 -1.29
CA GLU A 132 -17.52 1.09 -2.09
C GLU A 132 -16.14 0.72 -2.65
N GLN A 133 -15.81 -0.56 -2.66
CA GLN A 133 -14.52 -1.05 -3.13
C GLN A 133 -14.67 -1.78 -4.45
N TYR A 134 -13.96 -1.33 -5.47
CA TYR A 134 -13.98 -1.91 -6.82
C TYR A 134 -12.69 -2.65 -7.08
N TYR A 135 -12.77 -3.98 -7.18
CA TYR A 135 -11.67 -4.91 -7.41
C TYR A 135 -11.63 -5.34 -8.87
N ILE A 136 -10.45 -5.53 -9.41
CA ILE A 136 -10.30 -6.15 -10.74
C ILE A 136 -10.76 -7.61 -10.68
N CYS A 137 -11.48 -8.07 -11.71
CA CYS A 137 -11.90 -9.46 -11.80
C CYS A 137 -10.70 -10.37 -12.11
N ASP A 138 -10.32 -11.23 -11.17
CA ASP A 138 -9.14 -12.08 -11.29
C ASP A 138 -9.18 -13.01 -12.51
N TYR A 139 -10.35 -13.50 -12.87
CA TYR A 139 -10.54 -14.40 -14.03
C TYR A 139 -10.37 -13.68 -15.38
N LEU A 140 -10.40 -12.35 -15.43
CA LEU A 140 -10.20 -11.54 -16.64
C LEU A 140 -8.84 -10.83 -16.68
N ILE A 141 -7.95 -11.05 -15.73
CA ILE A 141 -6.71 -10.30 -15.62
C ILE A 141 -5.87 -10.37 -16.91
N SER A 142 -5.76 -11.54 -17.54
CA SER A 142 -5.00 -11.71 -18.78
C SER A 142 -5.62 -10.95 -19.95
N GLU A 143 -6.94 -10.91 -20.05
CA GLU A 143 -7.67 -10.15 -21.07
C GLU A 143 -7.53 -8.66 -20.84
N ILE A 144 -7.58 -8.20 -19.58
CA ILE A 144 -7.37 -6.81 -19.20
C ILE A 144 -5.93 -6.37 -19.53
N GLU A 145 -4.94 -7.16 -19.17
CA GLU A 145 -3.54 -6.87 -19.49
C GLU A 145 -3.32 -6.82 -21.01
N GLN A 146 -3.92 -7.71 -21.78
CA GLN A 146 -3.89 -7.65 -23.24
C GLN A 146 -4.56 -6.39 -23.78
N LEU A 147 -5.72 -6.00 -23.25
CA LEU A 147 -6.43 -4.77 -23.60
C LEU A 147 -5.57 -3.52 -23.33
N LEU A 148 -4.84 -3.51 -22.22
CA LEU A 148 -3.97 -2.40 -21.84
C LEU A 148 -2.69 -2.33 -22.68
N THR A 149 -2.19 -3.44 -23.21
CA THR A 149 -0.99 -3.46 -24.07
C THR A 149 -1.27 -3.05 -25.53
N THR A 150 -2.48 -3.23 -26.01
CA THR A 150 -2.86 -2.96 -27.41
C THR A 150 -3.30 -1.53 -27.72
N GLY A 151 -3.33 -0.62 -26.74
CA GLY A 151 -3.90 0.70 -26.92
C GLY A 151 -2.93 1.87 -26.76
N VAL A 152 -3.44 3.07 -27.04
CA VAL A 152 -2.74 4.36 -27.08
C VAL A 152 -2.01 4.66 -25.76
N ASN A 153 -0.76 5.15 -25.84
CA ASN A 153 -0.05 5.69 -24.67
C ASN A 153 -0.86 6.83 -24.04
N THR A 154 -1.32 6.64 -22.82
CA THR A 154 -2.08 7.64 -22.04
C THR A 154 -1.21 8.74 -21.45
N THR A 155 0.11 8.57 -21.48
CA THR A 155 1.07 9.57 -21.03
C THR A 155 1.22 10.66 -22.09
N GLY A 156 0.42 11.72 -21.95
CA GLY A 156 0.63 12.95 -22.68
C GLY A 156 1.99 13.57 -22.35
N ALA A 157 2.48 14.44 -23.25
CA ALA A 157 3.74 15.16 -23.05
C ALA A 157 3.68 15.94 -21.73
N LEU A 158 4.50 15.54 -20.77
CA LEU A 158 4.58 16.13 -19.44
C LEU A 158 4.97 17.62 -19.50
N ASN A 159 4.12 18.48 -18.96
CA ASN A 159 4.54 19.83 -18.67
C ASN A 159 5.63 19.79 -17.59
N SER A 160 6.84 20.25 -17.92
CA SER A 160 8.01 20.20 -17.04
C SER A 160 7.78 20.84 -15.66
N LEU A 161 6.91 21.86 -15.60
CA LEU A 161 6.57 22.55 -14.34
C LEU A 161 5.77 21.63 -13.40
N TYR A 162 4.73 20.97 -13.93
CA TYR A 162 3.91 20.05 -13.13
C TYR A 162 4.69 18.80 -12.70
N LYS A 163 5.56 18.30 -13.57
CA LYS A 163 6.46 17.18 -13.22
C LYS A 163 7.37 17.55 -12.06
N LYS A 164 7.91 18.77 -12.05
CA LYS A 164 8.74 19.26 -10.94
C LYS A 164 7.95 19.39 -9.64
N GLN A 165 6.74 19.96 -9.70
CA GLN A 165 5.87 20.08 -8.51
C GLN A 165 5.47 18.72 -7.95
N LEU A 166 5.13 17.76 -8.81
CA LEU A 166 4.80 16.40 -8.41
C LEU A 166 6.00 15.69 -7.77
N GLN A 167 7.21 15.86 -8.35
CA GLN A 167 8.44 15.31 -7.77
C GLN A 167 8.74 15.92 -6.39
N GLU A 168 8.59 17.23 -6.24
CA GLU A 168 8.76 17.92 -4.95
C GLU A 168 7.78 17.40 -3.89
N LEU A 169 6.51 17.16 -4.28
CA LEU A 169 5.49 16.60 -3.39
C LEU A 169 5.83 15.14 -3.00
N THR A 170 6.25 14.34 -3.96
CA THR A 170 6.67 12.96 -3.74
C THR A 170 7.88 12.89 -2.80
N ASP A 171 8.89 13.75 -3.03
CA ASP A 171 10.08 13.84 -2.17
C ASP A 171 9.74 14.34 -0.76
N GLU A 172 8.75 15.21 -0.63
CA GLU A 172 8.27 15.67 0.69
C GLU A 172 7.56 14.55 1.45
N VAL A 173 6.72 13.77 0.78
CA VAL A 173 6.04 12.62 1.38
C VAL A 173 7.04 11.55 1.80
N GLU A 174 7.99 11.22 0.94
CA GLU A 174 9.08 10.27 1.28
C GLU A 174 9.88 10.76 2.49
N ARG A 175 10.24 12.05 2.53
CA ARG A 175 10.92 12.65 3.70
C ARG A 175 10.06 12.58 4.96
N LYS A 176 8.75 12.89 4.87
CA LYS A 176 7.82 12.77 6.01
C LYS A 176 7.67 11.32 6.45
N ARG A 177 7.61 10.37 5.51
CA ARG A 177 7.55 8.92 5.82
C ARG A 177 8.80 8.45 6.56
N VAL A 178 9.98 8.82 6.04
CA VAL A 178 11.27 8.52 6.69
C VAL A 178 11.38 9.22 8.05
N GLN A 179 10.93 10.47 8.16
CA GLN A 179 10.92 11.23 9.39
C GLN A 179 9.88 10.70 10.38
N SER A 180 8.68 10.34 9.93
CA SER A 180 7.63 9.72 10.74
C SER A 180 8.08 8.36 11.28
N SER A 181 8.74 7.54 10.47
CA SER A 181 9.35 6.29 10.93
C SER A 181 10.46 6.52 11.97
N ARG A 182 11.11 7.70 11.96
CA ARG A 182 12.12 8.10 12.96
C ARG A 182 11.53 8.82 14.18
N ILE A 183 10.48 9.64 14.00
CA ILE A 183 9.84 10.47 15.04
C ILE A 183 8.75 9.71 15.81
N ALA A 184 8.10 8.73 15.18
CA ALA A 184 6.95 8.04 15.75
C ALA A 184 7.23 7.24 17.03
N ARG A 185 8.49 7.20 17.53
CA ARG A 185 8.83 6.48 18.74
C ARG A 185 9.90 7.19 19.58
N PRO A 186 9.56 8.26 20.32
CA PRO A 186 10.50 8.89 21.25
C PRO A 186 11.04 7.88 22.27
N ASN A 187 10.31 6.80 22.57
CA ASN A 187 10.71 5.75 23.50
C ASN A 187 11.48 4.58 22.84
N GLN A 188 11.54 4.50 21.50
CA GLN A 188 12.19 3.36 20.83
C GLN A 188 13.69 3.23 21.16
N ALA A 189 14.39 4.36 21.23
CA ALA A 189 15.80 4.36 21.64
C ALA A 189 15.98 3.90 23.09
N ALA A 190 15.10 4.35 23.98
CA ALA A 190 15.08 3.92 25.38
C ALA A 190 14.69 2.44 25.51
N PHE A 191 13.66 1.99 24.76
CA PHE A 191 13.27 0.58 24.69
C PHE A 191 14.41 -0.28 24.20
N ARG A 192 15.05 0.08 23.06
CA ARG A 192 16.22 -0.64 22.51
C ARG A 192 17.32 -0.77 23.56
N LYS A 193 17.70 0.33 24.22
CA LYS A 193 18.73 0.35 25.25
C LYS A 193 18.41 -0.59 26.41
N LYS A 194 17.17 -0.57 26.91
CA LYS A 194 16.71 -1.44 28.02
C LYS A 194 16.73 -2.91 27.61
N VAL A 195 16.16 -3.25 26.45
CA VAL A 195 16.09 -4.65 25.98
C VAL A 195 17.47 -5.23 25.71
N LEU A 196 18.35 -4.50 25.01
CA LEU A 196 19.70 -4.98 24.74
C LEU A 196 20.56 -5.10 26.01
N ALA A 197 20.37 -4.23 27.01
CA ALA A 197 21.02 -4.35 28.31
C ALA A 197 20.55 -5.58 29.10
N ALA A 198 19.25 -5.92 29.01
CA ALA A 198 18.67 -7.08 29.70
C ALA A 198 19.02 -8.41 29.02
N CYS A 199 18.93 -8.47 27.67
CA CYS A 199 19.15 -9.72 26.92
C CYS A 199 20.62 -10.01 26.61
N GLN A 200 21.43 -9.00 26.32
CA GLN A 200 22.87 -9.06 25.96
C GLN A 200 23.23 -9.96 24.76
N ARG A 201 22.31 -10.78 24.27
CA ARG A 201 22.49 -11.71 23.15
C ARG A 201 21.16 -11.96 22.43
N CYS A 202 21.24 -12.39 21.18
CA CYS A 202 20.07 -12.84 20.44
C CYS A 202 19.42 -14.04 21.16
N VAL A 203 18.13 -13.96 21.45
CA VAL A 203 17.39 -15.06 22.15
C VAL A 203 17.31 -16.34 21.34
N ILE A 204 17.51 -16.29 20.03
CA ILE A 204 17.46 -17.46 19.12
C ILE A 204 18.87 -18.00 18.86
N THR A 205 19.80 -17.13 18.41
CA THR A 205 21.10 -17.55 17.89
C THR A 205 22.25 -17.37 18.87
N ASN A 206 22.00 -16.81 20.05
CA ASN A 206 23.00 -16.49 21.08
C ASN A 206 24.13 -15.54 20.62
N VAL A 207 24.01 -14.90 19.45
CA VAL A 207 24.96 -13.90 18.97
C VAL A 207 24.96 -12.69 19.91
N THR A 208 26.17 -12.19 20.24
CA THR A 208 26.40 -11.09 21.21
C THR A 208 26.89 -9.80 20.56
N MET A 209 27.10 -9.77 19.25
CA MET A 209 27.61 -8.61 18.50
C MET A 209 26.56 -7.49 18.47
N PRO A 210 26.75 -6.35 19.20
CA PRO A 210 25.73 -5.33 19.39
C PRO A 210 25.28 -4.64 18.10
N GLU A 211 26.18 -4.58 17.10
CA GLU A 211 25.95 -3.90 15.81
C GLU A 211 24.83 -4.56 14.98
N ILE A 212 24.63 -5.87 15.17
CA ILE A 212 23.62 -6.63 14.44
C ILE A 212 22.47 -7.09 15.33
N LEU A 213 22.42 -6.62 16.59
CA LEU A 213 21.32 -6.89 17.50
C LEU A 213 20.31 -5.75 17.47
N GLU A 214 19.04 -6.12 17.42
CA GLU A 214 17.88 -5.22 17.49
C GLU A 214 16.95 -5.61 18.63
N ALA A 215 16.19 -4.63 19.13
CA ALA A 215 15.12 -4.87 20.10
C ALA A 215 13.82 -5.13 19.35
N ALA A 216 13.37 -6.37 19.34
CA ALA A 216 12.13 -6.81 18.75
C ALA A 216 10.99 -6.75 19.79
N HIS A 217 9.87 -6.12 19.43
CA HIS A 217 8.66 -6.20 20.25
C HIS A 217 8.00 -7.58 20.13
N ILE A 218 7.66 -8.20 21.23
CA ILE A 218 6.90 -9.47 21.23
C ILE A 218 5.48 -9.17 20.75
N LYS A 219 4.76 -8.29 21.42
CA LYS A 219 3.49 -7.74 20.95
C LYS A 219 3.76 -6.38 20.29
N PRO A 220 3.52 -6.23 18.97
CA PRO A 220 3.83 -4.98 18.27
C PRO A 220 3.08 -3.77 18.84
N PHE A 221 3.71 -2.60 18.77
CA PHE A 221 3.13 -1.34 19.26
C PHE A 221 1.75 -1.03 18.63
N LYS A 222 1.60 -1.30 17.32
CA LYS A 222 0.31 -1.12 16.61
C LYS A 222 -0.85 -1.91 17.21
N TYR A 223 -0.57 -2.95 17.98
CA TYR A 223 -1.55 -3.75 18.73
C TYR A 223 -1.53 -3.46 20.23
N LYS A 224 -1.11 -2.25 20.61
CA LYS A 224 -0.99 -1.78 22.01
C LYS A 224 0.06 -2.58 22.83
N GLY A 225 1.14 -2.99 22.16
CA GLY A 225 2.31 -3.52 22.87
C GLY A 225 3.08 -2.40 23.58
N GLU A 226 3.54 -2.66 24.80
CA GLU A 226 4.23 -1.67 25.63
C GLU A 226 5.73 -1.64 25.32
N ASP A 227 6.38 -0.47 25.51
CA ASP A 227 7.84 -0.28 25.40
C ASP A 227 8.57 -0.69 26.68
N THR A 228 8.28 -1.91 27.18
CA THR A 228 8.86 -2.50 28.38
C THR A 228 9.80 -3.66 28.04
N ILE A 229 10.73 -3.97 28.94
CA ILE A 229 11.63 -5.13 28.77
C ILE A 229 10.85 -6.44 28.70
N ALA A 230 9.71 -6.51 29.42
CA ALA A 230 8.84 -7.67 29.42
C ALA A 230 8.19 -7.97 28.06
N ASN A 231 8.10 -6.96 27.18
CA ASN A 231 7.60 -7.05 25.81
C ASN A 231 8.73 -7.01 24.76
N GLY A 232 9.95 -7.33 25.10
CA GLY A 232 11.11 -7.17 24.22
C GLY A 232 12.06 -8.35 24.21
N PHE A 233 12.55 -8.69 22.99
CA PHE A 233 13.67 -9.60 22.79
C PHE A 233 14.83 -8.92 22.06
N ALA A 234 16.06 -9.22 22.43
CA ALA A 234 17.19 -8.94 21.56
C ALA A 234 17.27 -10.01 20.47
N MET A 235 17.23 -9.60 19.23
CA MET A 235 17.29 -10.48 18.07
C MET A 235 18.32 -9.97 17.07
N ARG A 236 18.99 -10.89 16.37
CA ARG A 236 19.78 -10.56 15.19
C ARG A 236 18.85 -10.01 14.10
N THR A 237 19.30 -9.02 13.32
CA THR A 237 18.48 -8.26 12.36
C THR A 237 17.66 -9.15 11.42
N ASP A 238 18.25 -10.21 10.87
CA ASP A 238 17.55 -11.15 9.99
C ASP A 238 16.49 -11.99 10.74
N ILE A 239 16.81 -12.41 11.98
CA ILE A 239 15.89 -13.14 12.86
C ILE A 239 14.72 -12.23 13.29
N HIS A 240 15.00 -10.95 13.56
CA HIS A 240 13.96 -9.96 13.84
C HIS A 240 13.00 -9.80 12.65
N THR A 241 13.55 -9.73 11.43
CA THR A 241 12.76 -9.69 10.21
C THR A 241 11.84 -10.93 10.07
N LEU A 242 12.39 -12.15 10.28
CA LEU A 242 11.58 -13.39 10.26
C LEU A 242 10.47 -13.38 11.32
N PHE A 243 10.79 -12.86 12.51
CA PHE A 243 9.84 -12.74 13.60
C PHE A 243 8.74 -11.72 13.28
N ASP A 244 9.07 -10.55 12.77
CA ASP A 244 8.10 -9.50 12.43
C ASP A 244 7.22 -9.83 11.22
N THR A 245 7.75 -10.59 10.27
CA THR A 245 6.99 -11.07 9.10
C THR A 245 6.22 -12.38 9.37
N GLY A 246 6.34 -12.96 10.59
CA GLY A 246 5.66 -14.18 10.99
C GLY A 246 6.26 -15.47 10.45
N HIS A 247 7.38 -15.39 9.73
CA HIS A 247 8.13 -16.57 9.30
C HIS A 247 8.81 -17.34 10.43
N LEU A 248 8.94 -16.71 11.59
CA LEU A 248 9.41 -17.28 12.85
C LEU A 248 8.40 -16.97 13.95
N ARG A 249 7.95 -17.97 14.70
CA ARG A 249 7.08 -17.81 15.86
C ARG A 249 7.70 -18.47 17.09
N ILE A 250 7.39 -17.92 18.26
CA ILE A 250 7.86 -18.42 19.55
C ILE A 250 6.65 -18.61 20.45
N SER A 251 6.43 -19.84 20.95
CA SER A 251 5.36 -20.11 21.90
C SER A 251 5.70 -19.61 23.32
N PRO A 252 4.69 -19.46 24.22
CA PRO A 252 4.95 -19.15 25.62
C PRO A 252 5.89 -20.13 26.35
N GLU A 253 5.98 -21.38 25.86
CA GLU A 253 6.85 -22.44 26.39
C GLU A 253 8.24 -22.48 25.71
N GLY A 254 8.51 -21.54 24.80
CA GLY A 254 9.78 -21.39 24.09
C GLY A 254 9.95 -22.32 22.89
N VAL A 255 8.88 -22.95 22.38
CA VAL A 255 8.94 -23.68 21.11
C VAL A 255 9.08 -22.68 19.98
N VAL A 256 10.00 -22.95 19.04
CA VAL A 256 10.24 -22.10 17.87
C VAL A 256 9.72 -22.82 16.64
N GLU A 257 8.83 -22.14 15.92
CA GLU A 257 8.31 -22.61 14.64
C GLU A 257 8.77 -21.71 13.50
N LEU A 258 9.11 -22.33 12.38
CA LEU A 258 9.46 -21.68 11.13
C LEU A 258 8.42 -22.02 10.06
N SER A 259 8.06 -21.04 9.23
CA SER A 259 7.35 -21.31 8.00
C SER A 259 8.15 -22.27 7.10
N GLN A 260 7.48 -22.94 6.17
CA GLN A 260 8.14 -23.86 5.24
C GLN A 260 9.30 -23.16 4.49
N ARG A 261 9.09 -21.94 4.04
CA ARG A 261 10.08 -21.15 3.32
C ARG A 261 11.30 -20.83 4.22
N ALA A 262 11.06 -20.32 5.43
CA ALA A 262 12.15 -19.99 6.36
C ALA A 262 12.93 -21.24 6.82
N ARG A 263 12.26 -22.39 6.90
CA ARG A 263 12.90 -23.66 7.28
C ARG A 263 13.95 -24.13 6.26
N MET A 264 13.75 -23.82 4.98
CA MET A 264 14.72 -24.19 3.94
C MET A 264 16.07 -23.46 4.15
N ASP A 265 16.03 -22.20 4.51
CA ASP A 265 17.24 -21.38 4.64
C ASP A 265 17.81 -21.34 6.07
N TYR A 266 16.95 -21.42 7.07
CA TYR A 266 17.30 -21.21 8.48
C TYR A 266 17.11 -22.43 9.38
N GLY A 267 16.52 -23.51 8.88
CA GLY A 267 16.15 -24.67 9.72
C GLY A 267 17.31 -25.34 10.45
N ALA A 268 18.52 -25.32 9.86
CA ALA A 268 19.72 -25.85 10.50
C ALA A 268 20.34 -24.90 11.55
N ALA A 269 20.06 -23.59 11.44
CA ALA A 269 20.68 -22.55 12.28
C ALA A 269 19.79 -22.12 13.45
N ILE A 270 18.48 -22.40 13.42
CA ILE A 270 17.51 -21.99 14.43
C ILE A 270 17.10 -23.20 15.27
N PRO A 271 17.30 -23.18 16.59
CA PRO A 271 16.94 -24.28 17.47
C PRO A 271 15.40 -24.43 17.54
N PRO A 272 14.87 -25.66 17.69
CA PRO A 272 13.44 -25.88 17.80
C PRO A 272 12.84 -25.40 19.12
N ARG A 273 13.68 -25.05 20.09
CA ARG A 273 13.30 -24.53 21.39
C ARG A 273 14.34 -23.57 21.95
N ILE A 274 13.88 -22.52 22.63
CA ILE A 274 14.72 -21.56 23.35
C ILE A 274 14.30 -21.47 24.83
N VAL A 275 15.20 -20.94 25.63
CA VAL A 275 14.88 -20.53 27.00
C VAL A 275 14.31 -19.11 26.96
N ILE A 276 13.08 -18.93 27.41
CA ILE A 276 12.47 -17.61 27.52
C ILE A 276 13.10 -16.88 28.70
N PRO A 277 13.61 -15.63 28.52
CA PRO A 277 14.13 -14.84 29.62
C PRO A 277 13.10 -14.62 30.74
N ASP A 278 13.51 -14.68 32.00
CA ASP A 278 12.61 -14.61 33.16
C ASP A 278 11.81 -13.31 33.27
N PHE A 279 12.34 -12.22 32.72
CA PHE A 279 11.66 -10.93 32.68
C PHE A 279 10.55 -10.83 31.61
N THR A 280 10.44 -11.82 30.73
CA THR A 280 9.46 -11.81 29.62
C THR A 280 8.05 -12.10 30.15
N ASP A 281 7.10 -11.24 29.81
CA ASP A 281 5.70 -11.54 30.04
C ASP A 281 5.18 -12.52 28.98
N ARG A 282 4.83 -13.72 29.41
CA ARG A 282 4.35 -14.80 28.56
C ARG A 282 3.00 -14.52 27.92
N GLU A 283 2.23 -13.56 28.42
CA GLU A 283 0.97 -13.13 27.82
C GLU A 283 1.22 -12.43 26.47
N PHE A 284 2.31 -11.66 26.33
CA PHE A 284 2.68 -11.09 25.03
C PHE A 284 3.05 -12.18 24.00
N LEU A 285 3.75 -13.24 24.44
CA LEU A 285 4.04 -14.40 23.58
C LEU A 285 2.78 -15.16 23.19
N ARG A 286 1.86 -15.38 24.13
CA ARG A 286 0.56 -16.02 23.89
C ARG A 286 -0.23 -15.23 22.85
N TRP A 287 -0.35 -13.91 23.09
CA TRP A 287 -1.03 -13.03 22.15
C TRP A 287 -0.43 -13.12 20.73
N ARG A 288 0.91 -13.07 20.60
CA ARG A 288 1.58 -13.16 19.31
C ARG A 288 1.37 -14.52 18.66
N TRP A 289 1.47 -15.58 19.42
CA TRP A 289 1.25 -16.94 18.96
C TRP A 289 -0.14 -17.16 18.35
N GLU A 290 -1.16 -16.58 18.97
CA GLU A 290 -2.56 -16.71 18.57
C GLU A 290 -2.93 -15.78 17.41
N ASN A 291 -2.33 -14.58 17.32
CA ASN A 291 -2.78 -13.51 16.44
C ASN A 291 -1.82 -13.22 15.28
N TYR A 292 -0.62 -13.80 15.25
CA TYR A 292 0.40 -13.47 14.27
C TYR A 292 0.75 -14.70 13.42
N ASN A 293 -0.14 -15.03 12.50
CA ASN A 293 0.09 -16.07 11.50
C ASN A 293 0.60 -15.38 10.23
N GLY A 294 1.91 -15.27 10.10
CA GLY A 294 2.57 -14.70 8.92
C GLY A 294 2.71 -15.70 7.79
N LEU A 295 1.59 -16.25 7.33
CA LEU A 295 1.53 -17.12 6.15
C LEU A 295 0.35 -16.71 5.31
#